data_0621ce1c61b07c76b8ea537c667588cc
#
_entry.id   0621ce1c61b07c76b8ea537c667588cc
#
_cell.length_a   1.000
_cell.length_b   1.000
_cell.length_c   1.000
_cell.angle_alpha   90.00
_cell.angle_beta   90.00
_cell.angle_gamma   90.00
#
_symmetry.space_group_name_H-M   'P 1'
#
loop_
_entity.id
_entity.type
_entity.pdbx_description
1 polymer ?
#
loop_
_entity_poly.entity_id
_entity_poly.type
_entity_poly.pdbx_seq_one_letter_code
_entity_poly.pdbx_strand_id
1 'polypeptide(L)'
;MKMNKFAKALANDLNLNDADAAVMELKAHLYQQASKSILKSKLTHEDIAKKIGTSRARITRIANLGENSLSMELLVKIIVTLEHKLPLRVA
;
A
#
# COMPACT_ATOMS: atom_id res chain seq x y z
N MET A 1 19.85 7.92 -8.10
CA MET A 1 18.40 7.79 -8.00
C MET A 1 17.74 9.16 -8.05
N LYS A 2 16.74 9.30 -8.88
CA LYS A 2 16.00 10.55 -9.00
C LYS A 2 14.81 10.53 -8.05
N MET A 3 14.76 11.47 -7.12
CA MET A 3 13.69 11.52 -6.12
C MET A 3 12.46 12.22 -6.69
N ASN A 4 11.29 11.68 -6.40
CA ASN A 4 10.05 12.37 -6.74
C ASN A 4 9.83 13.54 -5.78
N LYS A 5 8.82 14.35 -6.07
CA LYS A 5 8.54 15.55 -5.28
C LYS A 5 8.33 15.24 -3.80
N PHE A 6 7.63 14.17 -3.50
CA PHE A 6 7.36 13.74 -2.11
C PHE A 6 8.66 13.36 -1.41
N ALA A 7 9.47 12.49 -2.02
CA ALA A 7 10.71 12.03 -1.43
C ALA A 7 11.71 13.18 -1.24
N LYS A 8 11.72 14.14 -2.17
CA LYS A 8 12.58 15.30 -2.07
C LYS A 8 12.19 16.21 -0.91
N ALA A 9 10.90 16.42 -0.70
CA ALA A 9 10.41 17.18 0.44
C ALA A 9 10.80 16.52 1.76
N LEU A 10 10.68 15.19 1.84
CA LEU A 10 11.11 14.43 3.00
C LEU A 10 12.58 14.61 3.30
N ALA A 11 13.42 14.50 2.28
CA ALA A 11 14.87 14.62 2.45
C ALA A 11 15.29 16.00 2.96
N ASN A 12 14.55 17.04 2.58
CA ASN A 12 14.88 18.40 2.96
C ASN A 12 14.42 18.77 4.37
N ASP A 13 13.30 18.22 4.81
CA ASP A 13 12.64 18.68 6.04
C ASP A 13 12.61 17.64 7.17
N LEU A 14 13.29 16.52 6.99
CA LEU A 14 13.12 15.37 7.86
C LEU A 14 13.74 15.56 9.25
N ASN A 15 12.90 15.47 10.28
CA ASN A 15 13.32 15.23 11.66
C ASN A 15 12.53 14.01 12.16
N LEU A 16 12.67 13.62 13.44
CA LEU A 16 12.02 12.41 13.97
C LEU A 16 10.49 12.45 13.83
N ASN A 17 9.88 13.61 14.12
CA ASN A 17 8.42 13.76 14.02
C ASN A 17 7.96 13.77 12.58
N ASP A 18 8.74 14.40 11.71
CA ASP A 18 8.43 14.45 10.29
C ASP A 18 8.59 13.07 9.65
N ALA A 19 9.55 12.28 10.14
CA ALA A 19 9.74 10.92 9.65
C ALA A 19 8.51 10.05 9.94
N ASP A 20 7.98 10.13 11.15
CA ASP A 20 6.78 9.38 11.51
C ASP A 20 5.57 9.80 10.69
N ALA A 21 5.39 11.11 10.51
CA ALA A 21 4.31 11.64 9.69
C ALA A 21 4.44 11.18 8.24
N ALA A 22 5.66 11.15 7.72
CA ALA A 22 5.93 10.71 6.35
C ALA A 22 5.60 9.23 6.16
N VAL A 23 5.95 8.39 7.13
CA VAL A 23 5.61 6.95 7.08
C VAL A 23 4.10 6.77 7.09
N MET A 24 3.38 7.50 7.93
CA MET A 24 1.92 7.43 7.99
C MET A 24 1.29 7.84 6.66
N GLU A 25 1.80 8.92 6.06
CA GLU A 25 1.29 9.41 4.78
C GLU A 25 1.54 8.41 3.66
N LEU A 26 2.74 7.83 3.61
CA LEU A 26 3.06 6.81 2.64
C LEU A 26 2.17 5.58 2.81
N LYS A 27 1.97 5.15 4.05
CA LYS A 27 1.12 4.00 4.34
C LYS A 27 -0.32 4.25 3.91
N ALA A 28 -0.84 5.46 4.15
CA ALA A 28 -2.19 5.83 3.72
C ALA A 28 -2.31 5.79 2.19
N HIS A 29 -1.29 6.27 1.50
CA HIS A 29 -1.25 6.24 0.03
C HIS A 29 -1.26 4.81 -0.49
N LEU A 30 -0.42 3.95 0.09
CA LEU A 30 -0.35 2.54 -0.30
C LEU A 30 -1.67 1.82 0.01
N TYR A 31 -2.33 2.17 1.11
CA TYR A 31 -3.61 1.59 1.47
C TYR A 31 -4.66 1.90 0.41
N GLN A 32 -4.77 3.16 0.00
CA GLN A 32 -5.70 3.55 -1.05
C GLN A 32 -5.40 2.84 -2.36
N GLN A 33 -4.13 2.71 -2.70
CA GLN A 33 -3.71 2.02 -3.92
C GLN A 33 -4.06 0.53 -3.86
N ALA A 34 -3.82 -0.13 -2.72
CA ALA A 34 -4.18 -1.53 -2.52
C ALA A 34 -5.69 -1.73 -2.63
N SER A 35 -6.47 -0.85 -2.02
CA SER A 35 -7.93 -0.88 -2.13
C SER A 35 -8.38 -0.82 -3.59
N LYS A 36 -7.86 0.12 -4.35
CA LYS A 36 -8.18 0.26 -5.77
C LYS A 36 -7.78 -0.98 -6.57
N SER A 37 -6.62 -1.56 -6.27
CA SER A 37 -6.15 -2.76 -6.95
C SER A 37 -7.10 -3.93 -6.72
N ILE A 38 -7.59 -4.09 -5.49
CA ILE A 38 -8.56 -5.15 -5.17
C ILE A 38 -9.87 -4.90 -5.92
N LEU A 39 -10.38 -3.68 -5.87
CA LEU A 39 -11.68 -3.34 -6.46
C LEU A 39 -11.70 -3.51 -7.99
N LYS A 40 -10.59 -3.25 -8.66
CA LYS A 40 -10.52 -3.41 -10.11
C LYS A 40 -10.10 -4.80 -10.56
N SER A 41 -9.68 -5.65 -9.65
CA SER A 41 -9.25 -7.02 -9.96
C SER A 41 -10.45 -7.88 -10.37
N LYS A 42 -10.21 -8.80 -11.30
CA LYS A 42 -11.22 -9.79 -11.70
C LYS A 42 -11.24 -10.99 -10.77
N LEU A 43 -10.28 -11.10 -9.86
CA LEU A 43 -10.23 -12.19 -8.90
C LEU A 43 -11.23 -11.94 -7.77
N THR A 44 -11.75 -13.02 -7.19
CA THR A 44 -12.58 -12.90 -6.00
C THR A 44 -11.70 -12.52 -4.81
N HIS A 45 -12.30 -11.98 -3.76
CA HIS A 45 -11.57 -11.67 -2.53
C HIS A 45 -10.95 -12.93 -1.92
N GLU A 46 -11.62 -14.06 -2.05
CA GLU A 46 -11.07 -15.34 -1.58
C GLU A 46 -9.82 -15.74 -2.35
N ASP A 47 -9.85 -15.60 -3.68
CA ASP A 47 -8.68 -15.91 -4.52
C ASP A 47 -7.50 -14.99 -4.19
N ILE A 48 -7.77 -13.72 -4.01
CA ILE A 48 -6.75 -12.75 -3.62
C ILE A 48 -6.15 -13.13 -2.28
N ALA A 49 -7.01 -13.46 -1.31
CA ALA A 49 -6.58 -13.86 0.03
C ALA A 49 -5.67 -15.08 0.00
N LYS A 50 -6.01 -16.08 -0.82
CA LYS A 50 -5.19 -17.28 -0.99
C LYS A 50 -3.83 -16.96 -1.59
N LYS A 51 -3.79 -16.11 -2.61
CA LYS A 51 -2.53 -15.72 -3.27
C LYS A 51 -1.60 -14.99 -2.32
N ILE A 52 -2.16 -14.18 -1.45
CA ILE A 52 -1.38 -13.32 -0.55
C ILE A 52 -1.08 -14.01 0.78
N GLY A 53 -1.90 -14.99 1.17
CA GLY A 53 -1.73 -15.70 2.44
C GLY A 53 -2.40 -14.99 3.60
N THR A 54 -3.58 -14.43 3.36
CA THR A 54 -4.38 -13.76 4.38
C THR A 54 -5.83 -14.24 4.32
N SER A 55 -6.72 -13.64 5.10
CA SER A 55 -8.13 -14.04 5.11
C SER A 55 -8.94 -13.23 4.10
N ARG A 56 -10.03 -13.83 3.61
CA ARG A 56 -10.98 -13.14 2.75
C ARG A 56 -11.55 -11.91 3.43
N ALA A 57 -11.88 -12.04 4.73
CA ALA A 57 -12.45 -10.93 5.48
C ALA A 57 -11.49 -9.74 5.52
N ARG A 58 -10.19 -10.00 5.66
CA ARG A 58 -9.20 -8.93 5.67
C ARG A 58 -9.10 -8.24 4.31
N ILE A 59 -9.14 -9.01 3.21
CA ILE A 59 -9.13 -8.43 1.86
C ILE A 59 -10.36 -7.55 1.67
N THR A 60 -11.54 -8.00 2.10
CA THR A 60 -12.77 -7.22 2.00
C THR A 60 -12.67 -5.91 2.79
N ARG A 61 -12.11 -5.95 4.00
CA ARG A 61 -11.92 -4.74 4.81
C ARG A 61 -10.94 -3.78 4.17
N ILE A 62 -9.87 -4.30 3.57
CA ILE A 62 -8.89 -3.45 2.87
C ILE A 62 -9.54 -2.80 1.66
N ALA A 63 -10.31 -3.54 0.90
CA ALA A 63 -11.02 -3.00 -0.26
C ALA A 63 -11.96 -1.85 0.13
N ASN A 64 -12.58 -1.93 1.28
CA ASN A 64 -13.53 -0.95 1.78
C ASN A 64 -12.89 0.12 2.68
N LEU A 65 -11.56 0.11 2.80
CA LEU A 65 -10.81 1.03 3.66
C LEU A 65 -11.22 0.95 5.14
N GLY A 66 -11.64 -0.25 5.56
CA GLY A 66 -12.10 -0.48 6.94
C GLY A 66 -11.14 -1.28 7.82
N GLU A 67 -9.94 -1.58 7.33
CA GLU A 67 -8.97 -2.33 8.12
C GLU A 67 -8.10 -1.37 8.94
N ASN A 68 -7.99 -1.64 10.24
CA ASN A 68 -7.26 -0.78 11.15
C ASN A 68 -5.81 -1.20 11.38
N SER A 69 -5.50 -2.46 11.15
CA SER A 69 -4.18 -3.01 11.45
C SER A 69 -3.52 -3.49 10.16
N LEU A 70 -2.74 -2.61 9.54
CA LEU A 70 -2.08 -2.89 8.27
C LEU A 70 -0.58 -2.67 8.37
N SER A 71 0.18 -3.61 7.82
CA SER A 71 1.60 -3.40 7.61
C SER A 71 1.82 -2.91 6.19
N MET A 72 2.87 -2.11 5.99
CA MET A 72 3.26 -1.68 4.65
C MET A 72 3.61 -2.88 3.78
N GLU A 73 4.22 -3.91 4.39
CA GLU A 73 4.57 -5.13 3.68
C GLU A 73 3.34 -5.78 3.05
N LEU A 74 2.24 -5.87 3.81
CA LEU A 74 1.00 -6.44 3.28
C LEU A 74 0.45 -5.62 2.13
N LEU A 75 0.45 -4.30 2.26
CA LEU A 75 -0.06 -3.41 1.22
C LEU A 75 0.75 -3.53 -0.07
N VAL A 76 2.08 -3.54 0.04
CA VAL A 76 2.96 -3.72 -1.11
C VAL A 76 2.74 -5.08 -1.76
N LYS A 77 2.59 -6.12 -0.95
CA LYS A 77 2.34 -7.47 -1.45
C LYS A 77 1.04 -7.55 -2.26
N ILE A 78 -0.02 -6.91 -1.79
CA ILE A 78 -1.30 -6.85 -2.52
C ILE A 78 -1.10 -6.16 -3.87
N ILE A 79 -0.48 -4.99 -3.87
CA ILE A 79 -0.30 -4.19 -5.08
C ILE A 79 0.56 -4.94 -6.10
N VAL A 80 1.69 -5.48 -5.67
CA VAL A 80 2.59 -6.21 -6.58
C VAL A 80 1.91 -7.45 -7.14
N THR A 81 1.17 -8.18 -6.31
CA THR A 81 0.49 -9.41 -6.73
C THR A 81 -0.59 -9.11 -7.77
N LEU A 82 -1.35 -8.03 -7.60
CA LEU A 82 -2.48 -7.73 -8.46
C LEU A 82 -2.10 -6.87 -9.68
N GLU A 83 -1.12 -5.99 -9.54
CA GLU A 83 -0.74 -5.09 -10.64
C GLU A 83 0.58 -5.46 -11.32
N HIS A 84 1.32 -6.40 -10.75
CA HIS A 84 2.59 -6.88 -11.31
C HIS A 84 3.63 -5.77 -11.48
N LYS A 85 3.59 -4.77 -10.59
CA LYS A 85 4.56 -3.68 -10.60
C LYS A 85 4.71 -3.12 -9.20
N LEU A 86 5.87 -2.52 -8.94
CA LEU A 86 6.11 -1.87 -7.66
C LEU A 86 5.24 -0.64 -7.51
N PRO A 87 4.71 -0.38 -6.30
CA PRO A 87 3.88 0.81 -6.05
C PRO A 87 4.68 2.11 -5.97
N LEU A 88 6.00 2.00 -5.84
CA LEU A 88 6.91 3.13 -5.79
C LEU A 88 7.86 3.07 -6.96
N ARG A 89 8.09 4.21 -7.59
CA ARG A 89 8.99 4.29 -8.72
C ARG A 89 10.40 4.60 -8.22
N VAL A 90 11.33 3.74 -8.58
CA VAL A 90 12.75 3.96 -8.35
C VAL A 90 13.38 4.28 -9.70
N ALA A 91 13.94 5.45 -9.79
CA ALA A 91 14.54 5.90 -11.05
C ALA A 91 16.02 5.51 -11.12
#